data_b6616eed3465901be38e459f4be27243
#
_entry.id   b6616eed3465901be38e459f4be27243
#
_cell.length_a   1.000
_cell.length_b   1.000
_cell.length_c   1.000
_cell.angle_alpha   90.00
_cell.angle_beta   90.00
_cell.angle_gamma   90.00
#
_symmetry.space_group_name_H-M   'P 1'
#
loop_
_entity.id
_entity.type
_entity.pdbx_description
1 polymer ?
#
loop_
_entity_poly.entity_id
_entity_poly.type
_entity_poly.pdbx_seq_one_letter_code
_entity_poly.pdbx_strand_id
1 'polypeptide(L)'
;CLAPACAFKAVVARPVAANLPFEDWFRNLLSEKPLVSMVSEMPYLALEWFQKKTAALGFAASHGAWAVQKYKMPPRIERGLIIYESWGKTEAKVVQGSVDFGLEITQSGSAIRNYGLQIVDEIMQSQSGIWVNPRIKDNPEKRELARMFLLNCYGAVFAENKTLLFFNARNEQVPEILRYLRENRLFGD
;
A
#
# COMPACT_ATOMS: atom_id res chain seq x y z
N CYS A 1 -10.16 -2.23 -14.06
CA CYS A 1 -9.89 -1.68 -12.72
C CYS A 1 -11.18 -1.10 -12.17
N LEU A 2 -11.72 -1.64 -11.09
CA LEU A 2 -13.02 -1.22 -10.54
C LEU A 2 -12.93 0.11 -9.76
N ALA A 3 -11.76 0.47 -9.24
CA ALA A 3 -11.51 1.80 -8.66
C ALA A 3 -10.00 2.07 -8.55
N PRO A 4 -9.51 3.25 -8.93
CA PRO A 4 -8.12 3.63 -8.72
C PRO A 4 -7.75 3.80 -7.24
N ALA A 5 -8.75 3.95 -6.36
CA ALA A 5 -8.55 4.14 -4.92
C ALA A 5 -8.13 2.88 -4.15
N CYS A 6 -8.19 1.69 -4.74
CA CYS A 6 -7.86 0.42 -4.09
C CYS A 6 -6.43 -0.07 -4.38
N ALA A 7 -5.55 0.80 -4.84
CA ALA A 7 -4.16 0.44 -5.04
C ALA A 7 -3.39 0.43 -3.71
N PHE A 8 -2.77 -0.71 -3.40
CA PHE A 8 -1.82 -0.81 -2.29
C PHE A 8 -0.41 -0.62 -2.82
N LYS A 9 0.42 0.04 -2.04
CA LYS A 9 1.80 0.35 -2.39
C LYS A 9 2.75 -0.28 -1.38
N ALA A 10 3.80 -0.92 -1.86
CA ALA A 10 4.93 -1.27 -1.03
C ALA A 10 5.93 -0.11 -1.05
N VAL A 11 6.17 0.47 0.10
CA VAL A 11 6.97 1.68 0.24
C VAL A 11 8.05 1.51 1.30
N VAL A 12 9.18 2.20 1.13
CA VAL A 12 10.21 2.30 2.16
C VAL A 12 10.02 3.59 2.96
N ALA A 13 10.02 3.48 4.28
CA ALA A 13 9.83 4.57 5.20
C ALA A 13 10.98 4.69 6.20
N ARG A 14 11.42 5.92 6.48
CA ARG A 14 12.46 6.27 7.42
C ARG A 14 11.98 7.36 8.38
N PRO A 15 12.68 7.60 9.52
CA PRO A 15 12.42 8.75 10.38
C PRO A 15 12.62 10.08 9.63
N VAL A 16 11.74 11.07 9.90
CA VAL A 16 11.79 12.41 9.27
C VAL A 16 12.98 13.24 9.73
N ALA A 17 13.59 12.90 10.88
CA ALA A 17 14.65 13.70 11.52
C ALA A 17 15.90 13.97 10.65
N ALA A 18 16.03 13.36 9.49
CA ALA A 18 17.10 13.63 8.55
C ALA A 18 16.60 14.56 7.43
N ASN A 19 16.92 15.84 7.50
CA ASN A 19 16.70 16.83 6.42
C ASN A 19 17.61 16.60 5.19
N LEU A 20 18.01 15.35 4.97
CA LEU A 20 18.86 14.96 3.85
C LEU A 20 18.05 14.27 2.76
N PRO A 21 18.41 14.46 1.49
CA PRO A 21 17.95 13.59 0.41
C PRO A 21 18.13 12.11 0.78
N PHE A 22 17.25 11.24 0.29
CA PHE A 22 17.28 9.83 0.67
C PHE A 22 18.62 9.16 0.38
N GLU A 23 19.19 9.40 -0.79
CA GLU A 23 20.45 8.77 -1.20
C GLU A 23 21.62 9.18 -0.31
N ASP A 24 21.70 10.44 0.08
CA ASP A 24 22.74 10.94 0.98
C ASP A 24 22.58 10.37 2.39
N TRP A 25 21.35 10.36 2.90
CA TRP A 25 21.04 9.72 4.17
C TRP A 25 21.41 8.23 4.16
N PHE A 26 21.02 7.51 3.11
CA PHE A 26 21.28 6.09 3.01
C PHE A 26 22.77 5.77 2.86
N ARG A 27 23.49 6.58 2.10
CA ARG A 27 24.96 6.51 2.00
C ARG A 27 25.64 6.72 3.35
N ASN A 28 25.19 7.72 4.12
CA ASN A 28 25.72 7.99 5.47
C ASN A 28 25.44 6.81 6.39
N LEU A 29 24.21 6.29 6.39
CA LEU A 29 23.82 5.11 7.18
C LEU A 29 24.74 3.90 6.88
N LEU A 30 24.97 3.59 5.59
CA LEU A 30 25.84 2.50 5.18
C LEU A 30 27.31 2.72 5.51
N SER A 31 27.75 3.96 5.55
CA SER A 31 29.15 4.32 5.90
C SER A 31 29.40 4.22 7.41
N GLU A 32 28.41 4.57 8.22
CA GLU A 32 28.50 4.60 9.68
C GLU A 32 28.20 3.24 10.32
N LYS A 33 27.29 2.47 9.74
CA LYS A 33 26.82 1.18 10.28
C LYS A 33 27.24 0.00 9.41
N PRO A 34 28.11 -0.88 9.91
CA PRO A 34 28.43 -2.11 9.20
C PRO A 34 27.23 -3.06 9.11
N LEU A 35 26.34 -3.05 10.11
CA LEU A 35 25.11 -3.82 10.14
C LEU A 35 23.89 -2.89 10.18
N VAL A 36 23.08 -2.95 9.15
CA VAL A 36 21.82 -2.18 9.01
C VAL A 36 20.65 -3.07 9.35
N SER A 37 19.63 -2.50 9.97
CA SER A 37 18.43 -3.20 10.40
C SER A 37 17.17 -2.66 9.70
N MET A 38 16.32 -3.57 9.29
CA MET A 38 15.07 -3.27 8.60
C MET A 38 13.92 -4.12 9.17
N VAL A 39 12.70 -3.61 9.13
CA VAL A 39 11.50 -4.35 9.45
C VAL A 39 10.56 -4.43 8.25
N SER A 40 9.93 -5.57 8.02
CA SER A 40 8.97 -5.73 6.93
C SER A 40 8.06 -6.94 7.11
N GLU A 41 6.85 -6.86 6.57
CA GLU A 41 5.97 -8.02 6.34
C GLU A 41 6.40 -8.81 5.09
N MET A 42 7.20 -8.19 4.20
CA MET A 42 7.70 -8.77 2.97
C MET A 42 9.24 -8.80 2.95
N PRO A 43 9.88 -9.67 3.77
CA PRO A 43 11.33 -9.60 3.98
C PRO A 43 12.15 -9.81 2.71
N TYR A 44 11.69 -10.62 1.78
CA TYR A 44 12.44 -10.86 0.54
C TYR A 44 12.31 -9.72 -0.48
N LEU A 45 11.19 -9.02 -0.51
CA LEU A 45 11.06 -7.79 -1.29
C LEU A 45 11.96 -6.68 -0.71
N ALA A 46 12.00 -6.59 0.62
CA ALA A 46 12.89 -5.69 1.34
C ALA A 46 14.36 -5.98 1.03
N LEU A 47 14.75 -7.26 1.03
CA LEU A 47 16.10 -7.69 0.67
C LEU A 47 16.47 -7.31 -0.75
N GLU A 48 15.61 -7.60 -1.72
CA GLU A 48 15.84 -7.28 -3.13
C GLU A 48 16.04 -5.75 -3.32
N TRP A 49 15.18 -4.97 -2.70
CA TRP A 49 15.31 -3.52 -2.73
C TRP A 49 16.65 -3.04 -2.14
N PHE A 50 17.03 -3.56 -0.96
CA PHE A 50 18.27 -3.20 -0.29
C PHE A 50 19.49 -3.56 -1.15
N GLN A 51 19.53 -4.77 -1.71
CA GLN A 51 20.61 -5.21 -2.58
C GLN A 51 20.76 -4.33 -3.83
N LYS A 52 19.65 -3.95 -4.46
CA LYS A 52 19.66 -3.02 -5.61
C LYS A 52 20.21 -1.64 -5.22
N LYS A 53 19.78 -1.09 -4.10
CA LYS A 53 20.22 0.24 -3.64
C LYS A 53 21.69 0.24 -3.21
N THR A 54 22.13 -0.75 -2.46
CA THR A 54 23.54 -0.87 -2.03
C THR A 54 24.47 -1.09 -3.21
N ALA A 55 24.06 -1.85 -4.22
CA ALA A 55 24.84 -2.02 -5.45
C ALA A 55 24.95 -0.71 -6.23
N ALA A 56 23.87 0.03 -6.40
CA ALA A 56 23.86 1.33 -7.08
C ALA A 56 24.77 2.37 -6.39
N LEU A 57 24.90 2.28 -5.06
CA LEU A 57 25.71 3.20 -4.25
C LEU A 57 27.16 2.72 -4.03
N GLY A 58 27.54 1.54 -4.54
CA GLY A 58 28.88 0.98 -4.40
C GLY A 58 29.15 0.23 -3.08
N PHE A 59 28.12 -0.11 -2.31
CA PHE A 59 28.22 -0.79 -1.02
C PHE A 59 27.94 -2.30 -1.08
N ALA A 60 27.76 -2.90 -2.25
CA ALA A 60 27.42 -4.30 -2.40
C ALA A 60 28.42 -5.25 -1.71
N ALA A 61 29.72 -4.95 -1.75
CA ALA A 61 30.74 -5.79 -1.15
C ALA A 61 30.72 -5.74 0.40
N SER A 62 30.48 -4.57 0.98
CA SER A 62 30.48 -4.37 2.44
C SER A 62 29.16 -4.79 3.10
N HIS A 63 28.04 -4.73 2.37
CA HIS A 63 26.69 -4.98 2.87
C HIS A 63 25.97 -6.15 2.15
N GLY A 64 26.71 -7.06 1.54
CA GLY A 64 26.15 -8.20 0.80
C GLY A 64 25.60 -9.33 1.68
N ALA A 65 26.08 -9.46 2.92
CA ALA A 65 25.54 -10.44 3.86
C ALA A 65 24.15 -10.05 4.36
N TRP A 66 23.29 -11.02 4.60
CA TRP A 66 21.94 -10.75 5.09
C TRP A 66 21.41 -11.88 5.98
N ALA A 67 20.46 -11.53 6.84
CA ALA A 67 19.71 -12.47 7.67
C ALA A 67 18.24 -12.00 7.79
N VAL A 68 17.32 -12.97 7.82
CA VAL A 68 15.89 -12.73 8.10
C VAL A 68 15.55 -13.41 9.42
N GLN A 69 15.05 -12.61 10.37
CA GLN A 69 14.54 -13.10 11.64
C GLN A 69 13.03 -13.27 11.56
N LYS A 70 12.54 -14.51 11.71
CA LYS A 70 11.10 -14.80 11.79
C LYS A 70 10.65 -15.03 13.25
N TYR A 71 11.00 -16.19 13.81
CA TYR A 71 10.51 -16.65 15.12
C TYR A 71 11.62 -17.05 16.09
N LYS A 72 12.85 -17.04 15.65
CA LYS A 72 14.01 -17.47 16.43
C LYS A 72 15.05 -16.35 16.46
N MET A 73 16.03 -16.53 17.34
CA MET A 73 17.20 -15.65 17.37
C MET A 73 17.80 -15.54 15.96
N PRO A 74 18.09 -14.32 15.48
CA PRO A 74 18.64 -14.14 14.14
C PRO A 74 20.00 -14.80 14.04
N PRO A 75 20.40 -15.29 12.87
CA PRO A 75 21.78 -15.68 12.62
C PRO A 75 22.70 -14.51 12.99
N ARG A 76 23.81 -14.80 13.66
CA ARG A 76 24.80 -13.77 13.96
C ARG A 76 25.49 -13.37 12.66
N ILE A 77 25.21 -12.17 12.21
CA ILE A 77 25.96 -11.49 11.17
C ILE A 77 26.50 -10.18 11.75
N GLU A 78 27.73 -9.82 11.41
CA GLU A 78 28.41 -8.63 11.94
C GLU A 78 28.31 -7.45 10.99
N ARG A 79 27.93 -7.71 9.75
CA ARG A 79 27.78 -6.69 8.70
C ARG A 79 26.71 -7.08 7.71
N GLY A 80 26.18 -6.09 7.00
CA GLY A 80 25.16 -6.28 5.97
C GLY A 80 23.77 -5.86 6.43
N LEU A 81 22.75 -6.68 6.17
CA LEU A 81 21.35 -6.40 6.48
C LEU A 81 20.74 -7.45 7.37
N ILE A 82 20.13 -7.04 8.48
CA ILE A 82 19.19 -7.85 9.23
C ILE A 82 17.76 -7.37 9.00
N ILE A 83 16.88 -8.29 8.60
CA ILE A 83 15.46 -7.99 8.38
C ILE A 83 14.64 -8.70 9.45
N TYR A 84 13.89 -7.91 10.22
CA TYR A 84 12.92 -8.42 11.18
C TYR A 84 11.57 -8.58 10.49
N GLU A 85 11.13 -9.83 10.30
CA GLU A 85 9.78 -10.09 9.81
C GLU A 85 8.77 -9.72 10.89
N SER A 86 7.77 -8.91 10.53
CA SER A 86 6.77 -8.39 11.46
C SER A 86 5.41 -8.32 10.78
N TRP A 87 4.41 -8.83 11.46
CA TRP A 87 3.02 -8.76 11.01
C TRP A 87 2.34 -7.57 11.71
N GLY A 88 2.25 -6.45 11.00
CA GLY A 88 1.70 -5.18 11.50
C GLY A 88 2.64 -4.39 12.43
N LYS A 89 2.31 -3.12 12.60
CA LYS A 89 3.04 -2.14 13.44
C LYS A 89 4.53 -1.99 13.10
N THR A 90 4.87 -2.15 11.84
CA THR A 90 6.22 -1.96 11.33
C THR A 90 6.69 -0.53 11.54
N GLU A 91 5.83 0.47 11.29
CA GLU A 91 6.11 1.89 11.51
C GLU A 91 6.51 2.20 12.96
N ALA A 92 5.84 1.57 13.93
CA ALA A 92 6.15 1.79 15.34
C ALA A 92 7.58 1.37 15.71
N LYS A 93 8.09 0.29 15.14
CA LYS A 93 9.45 -0.19 15.37
C LYS A 93 10.51 0.76 14.81
N VAL A 94 10.21 1.37 13.67
CA VAL A 94 11.08 2.40 13.07
C VAL A 94 11.10 3.65 13.96
N VAL A 95 9.95 4.13 14.40
CA VAL A 95 9.84 5.31 15.28
C VAL A 95 10.53 5.10 16.61
N GLN A 96 10.42 3.92 17.20
CA GLN A 96 11.07 3.57 18.46
C GLN A 96 12.59 3.42 18.33
N GLY A 97 13.14 3.49 17.12
CA GLY A 97 14.57 3.30 16.89
C GLY A 97 15.05 1.85 17.03
N SER A 98 14.12 0.87 17.06
CA SER A 98 14.45 -0.55 17.13
C SER A 98 15.10 -1.05 15.84
N VAL A 99 14.82 -0.37 14.74
CA VAL A 99 15.38 -0.62 13.40
C VAL A 99 15.65 0.71 12.69
N ASP A 100 16.49 0.69 11.67
CA ASP A 100 16.89 1.92 10.96
C ASP A 100 15.80 2.42 10.00
N PHE A 101 15.07 1.52 9.36
CA PHE A 101 13.97 1.84 8.46
C PHE A 101 13.05 0.63 8.23
N GLY A 102 11.95 0.83 7.53
CA GLY A 102 10.97 -0.21 7.27
C GLY A 102 10.49 -0.25 5.83
N LEU A 103 10.05 -1.43 5.37
CA LEU A 103 9.25 -1.61 4.17
C LEU A 103 7.84 -1.99 4.60
N GLU A 104 6.89 -1.18 4.16
CA GLU A 104 5.50 -1.22 4.61
C GLU A 104 4.54 -1.27 3.42
N ILE A 105 3.37 -1.87 3.65
CA ILE A 105 2.25 -1.82 2.71
C ILE A 105 1.33 -0.68 3.12
N THR A 106 1.06 0.24 2.22
CA THR A 106 0.15 1.35 2.47
C THR A 106 -0.74 1.64 1.29
N GLN A 107 -1.90 2.21 1.54
CA GLN A 107 -2.79 2.73 0.51
C GLN A 107 -2.57 4.24 0.32
N SER A 108 -2.70 5.02 1.38
CA SER A 108 -2.60 6.49 1.37
C SER A 108 -1.30 7.03 1.96
N GLY A 109 -0.55 6.20 2.68
CA GLY A 109 0.62 6.60 3.46
C GLY A 109 0.30 7.42 4.71
N SER A 110 -0.98 7.57 5.08
CA SER A 110 -1.38 8.40 6.22
C SER A 110 -0.86 7.85 7.55
N ALA A 111 -0.92 6.53 7.77
CA ALA A 111 -0.38 5.91 8.97
C ALA A 111 1.12 6.22 9.11
N ILE A 112 1.89 6.01 8.06
CA ILE A 112 3.34 6.28 8.02
C ILE A 112 3.63 7.74 8.40
N ARG A 113 2.93 8.70 7.79
CA ARG A 113 3.09 10.12 8.10
C ARG A 113 2.67 10.49 9.52
N ASN A 114 1.59 9.90 10.04
CA ASN A 114 1.12 10.14 11.41
C ASN A 114 2.13 9.65 12.47
N TYR A 115 2.92 8.63 12.15
CA TYR A 115 4.04 8.20 12.97
C TYR A 115 5.30 9.07 12.82
N GLY A 116 5.25 10.14 12.02
CA GLY A 116 6.41 11.01 11.79
C GLY A 116 7.48 10.35 10.90
N LEU A 117 7.09 9.43 10.04
CA LEU A 117 7.97 8.80 9.07
C LEU A 117 7.80 9.43 7.69
N GLN A 118 8.85 9.36 6.89
CA GLN A 118 8.88 9.80 5.50
C GLN A 118 8.96 8.59 4.57
N ILE A 119 8.05 8.53 3.59
CA ILE A 119 8.16 7.60 2.47
C ILE A 119 9.26 8.11 1.54
N VAL A 120 10.23 7.26 1.23
CA VAL A 120 11.40 7.61 0.43
C VAL A 120 11.46 6.87 -0.90
N ASP A 121 10.79 5.74 -1.00
CA ASP A 121 10.73 4.96 -2.23
C ASP A 121 9.43 4.18 -2.32
N GLU A 122 8.90 4.01 -3.52
CA GLU A 122 7.75 3.16 -3.83
C GLU A 122 8.24 1.99 -4.69
N ILE A 123 8.19 0.78 -4.14
CA ILE A 123 8.78 -0.39 -4.77
C ILE A 123 7.80 -1.07 -5.73
N MET A 124 6.55 -1.17 -5.31
CA MET A 124 5.53 -1.91 -6.02
C MET A 124 4.15 -1.31 -5.77
N GLN A 125 3.32 -1.33 -6.80
CA GLN A 125 1.90 -1.03 -6.69
C GLN A 125 1.10 -2.30 -6.98
N SER A 126 0.09 -2.55 -6.15
CA SER A 126 -0.79 -3.72 -6.25
C SER A 126 -2.25 -3.25 -6.27
N GLN A 127 -3.06 -3.91 -7.06
CA GLN A 127 -4.50 -3.64 -7.14
C GLN A 127 -5.28 -4.92 -6.90
N SER A 128 -6.41 -4.81 -6.19
CA SER A 128 -7.33 -5.91 -6.05
C SER A 128 -8.02 -6.21 -7.38
N GLY A 129 -8.12 -7.47 -7.71
CA GLY A 129 -8.77 -7.92 -8.94
C GLY A 129 -9.61 -9.17 -8.71
N ILE A 130 -10.57 -9.40 -9.59
CA ILE A 130 -11.38 -10.62 -9.60
C ILE A 130 -10.87 -11.49 -10.74
N TRP A 131 -10.39 -12.69 -10.38
CA TRP A 131 -9.89 -13.67 -11.31
C TRP A 131 -10.95 -14.74 -11.56
N VAL A 132 -11.27 -15.00 -12.82
CA VAL A 132 -12.27 -15.97 -13.23
C VAL A 132 -11.62 -17.06 -14.06
N ASN A 133 -11.92 -18.33 -13.74
CA ASN A 133 -11.44 -19.44 -14.55
C ASN A 133 -12.01 -19.33 -15.98
N PRO A 134 -11.17 -19.37 -17.04
CA PRO A 134 -11.64 -19.28 -18.43
C PRO A 134 -12.71 -20.31 -18.81
N ARG A 135 -12.70 -21.48 -18.18
CA ARG A 135 -13.68 -22.56 -18.43
C ARG A 135 -15.10 -22.20 -17.99
N ILE A 136 -15.30 -21.10 -17.27
CA ILE A 136 -16.64 -20.62 -16.90
C ILE A 136 -17.48 -20.26 -18.14
N LYS A 137 -16.83 -19.99 -19.27
CA LYS A 137 -17.47 -19.69 -20.55
C LYS A 137 -18.40 -20.82 -21.01
N ASP A 138 -18.02 -22.06 -20.68
CA ASP A 138 -18.69 -23.27 -21.13
C ASP A 138 -19.85 -23.68 -20.20
N ASN A 139 -20.05 -22.95 -19.08
CA ASN A 139 -21.12 -23.24 -18.13
C ASN A 139 -22.00 -21.98 -17.93
N PRO A 140 -23.24 -21.99 -18.52
CA PRO A 140 -24.16 -20.85 -18.45
C PRO A 140 -24.53 -20.42 -17.02
N GLU A 141 -24.76 -21.38 -16.12
CA GLU A 141 -25.16 -21.11 -14.73
C GLU A 141 -24.00 -20.41 -13.96
N LYS A 142 -22.79 -20.94 -14.07
CA LYS A 142 -21.60 -20.33 -13.42
C LYS A 142 -21.29 -18.97 -14.01
N ARG A 143 -21.50 -18.79 -15.31
CA ARG A 143 -21.31 -17.48 -15.96
C ARG A 143 -22.30 -16.45 -15.42
N GLU A 144 -23.57 -16.84 -15.28
CA GLU A 144 -24.59 -15.94 -14.73
C GLU A 144 -24.32 -15.60 -13.26
N LEU A 145 -23.93 -16.58 -12.45
CA LEU A 145 -23.53 -16.35 -11.06
C LEU A 145 -22.35 -15.38 -10.96
N ALA A 146 -21.33 -15.55 -11.80
CA ALA A 146 -20.20 -14.63 -11.85
C ALA A 146 -20.62 -13.21 -12.31
N ARG A 147 -21.55 -13.12 -13.27
CA ARG A 147 -22.11 -11.85 -13.72
C ARG A 147 -22.83 -11.14 -12.59
N MET A 148 -23.68 -11.83 -11.85
CA MET A 148 -24.41 -11.27 -10.70
C MET A 148 -23.44 -10.79 -9.60
N PHE A 149 -22.41 -11.59 -9.29
CA PHE A 149 -21.40 -11.20 -8.32
C PHE A 149 -20.64 -9.93 -8.76
N LEU A 150 -20.20 -9.88 -10.02
CA LEU A 150 -19.53 -8.71 -10.58
C LEU A 150 -20.43 -7.47 -10.58
N LEU A 151 -21.72 -7.65 -10.85
CA LEU A 151 -22.69 -6.55 -10.85
C LEU A 151 -22.85 -5.96 -9.43
N ASN A 152 -22.92 -6.81 -8.41
CA ASN A 152 -22.96 -6.35 -7.02
C ASN A 152 -21.67 -5.62 -6.60
N CYS A 153 -20.51 -6.16 -6.95
CA CYS A 153 -19.22 -5.48 -6.69
C CYS A 153 -19.14 -4.13 -7.41
N TYR A 154 -19.55 -4.09 -8.68
CA TYR A 154 -19.59 -2.84 -9.46
C TYR A 154 -20.58 -1.85 -8.85
N GLY A 155 -21.78 -2.28 -8.47
CA GLY A 155 -22.79 -1.45 -7.83
C GLY A 155 -22.27 -0.82 -6.53
N ALA A 156 -21.58 -1.60 -5.68
CA ALA A 156 -21.00 -1.10 -4.44
C ALA A 156 -19.94 -0.01 -4.71
N VAL A 157 -19.03 -0.24 -5.65
CA VAL A 157 -17.99 0.75 -6.02
C VAL A 157 -18.62 1.97 -6.70
N PHE A 158 -19.60 1.76 -7.55
CA PHE A 158 -20.31 2.87 -8.24
C PHE A 158 -21.07 3.75 -7.26
N ALA A 159 -21.61 3.17 -6.19
CA ALA A 159 -22.36 3.87 -5.15
C ALA A 159 -21.49 4.67 -4.17
N GLU A 160 -20.17 4.43 -4.12
CA GLU A 160 -19.25 5.03 -3.13
C GLU A 160 -19.29 6.57 -3.14
N ASN A 161 -19.47 7.17 -4.33
CA ASN A 161 -19.55 8.62 -4.51
C ASN A 161 -20.96 9.09 -4.86
N LYS A 162 -21.99 8.30 -4.53
CA LYS A 162 -23.40 8.63 -4.79
C LYS A 162 -24.14 8.83 -3.47
N THR A 163 -25.03 9.79 -3.46
CA THR A 163 -25.95 10.02 -2.34
C THR A 163 -27.36 9.79 -2.84
N LEU A 164 -28.09 8.93 -2.15
CA LEU A 164 -29.50 8.70 -2.41
C LEU A 164 -30.34 9.60 -1.49
N LEU A 165 -31.17 10.44 -2.08
CA LEU A 165 -32.06 11.34 -1.36
C LEU A 165 -33.50 10.84 -1.46
N PHE A 166 -34.16 10.68 -0.32
CA PHE A 166 -35.59 10.43 -0.20
C PHE A 166 -36.25 11.60 0.51
N PHE A 167 -37.33 12.09 -0.04
CA PHE A 167 -38.13 13.12 0.62
C PHE A 167 -39.59 13.00 0.21
N ASN A 168 -40.47 13.46 1.07
CA ASN A 168 -41.90 13.59 0.77
C ASN A 168 -42.20 15.00 0.27
N ALA A 169 -42.93 15.13 -0.83
CA ALA A 169 -43.37 16.36 -1.36
C ALA A 169 -44.91 16.34 -1.60
N ARG A 170 -45.56 17.49 -1.50
CA ARG A 170 -46.95 17.58 -1.92
C ARG A 170 -47.04 17.44 -3.44
N ASN A 171 -48.09 16.78 -3.95
CA ASN A 171 -48.25 16.52 -5.38
C ASN A 171 -48.16 17.81 -6.23
N GLU A 172 -48.65 18.92 -5.70
CA GLU A 172 -48.63 20.25 -6.35
C GLU A 172 -47.21 20.78 -6.54
N GLN A 173 -46.27 20.41 -5.68
CA GLN A 173 -44.87 20.84 -5.71
C GLN A 173 -43.98 19.97 -6.60
N VAL A 174 -44.41 18.77 -6.95
CA VAL A 174 -43.61 17.80 -7.73
C VAL A 174 -43.12 18.38 -9.06
N PRO A 175 -43.94 19.10 -9.87
CA PRO A 175 -43.46 19.64 -11.14
C PRO A 175 -42.32 20.67 -10.98
N GLU A 176 -42.38 21.51 -9.95
CA GLU A 176 -41.37 22.50 -9.65
C GLU A 176 -40.06 21.85 -9.17
N ILE A 177 -40.17 20.86 -8.28
CA ILE A 177 -39.02 20.09 -7.78
C ILE A 177 -38.34 19.39 -8.96
N LEU A 178 -39.10 18.73 -9.83
CA LEU A 178 -38.55 18.05 -11.01
C LEU A 178 -37.82 19.00 -11.95
N ARG A 179 -38.39 20.19 -12.15
CA ARG A 179 -37.74 21.24 -12.95
C ARG A 179 -36.42 21.65 -12.34
N TYR A 180 -36.38 21.95 -11.02
CA TYR A 180 -35.19 22.32 -10.30
C TYR A 180 -34.09 21.24 -10.38
N LEU A 181 -34.47 19.97 -10.16
CA LEU A 181 -33.53 18.84 -10.24
C LEU A 181 -32.93 18.71 -11.66
N ARG A 182 -33.72 18.89 -12.71
CA ARG A 182 -33.24 18.84 -14.10
C ARG A 182 -32.30 19.99 -14.42
N GLU A 183 -32.67 21.23 -14.08
CA GLU A 183 -31.85 22.41 -14.31
C GLU A 183 -30.49 22.33 -13.61
N ASN A 184 -30.43 21.71 -12.43
CA ASN A 184 -29.20 21.52 -11.65
C ASN A 184 -28.51 20.16 -11.91
N ARG A 185 -28.97 19.34 -12.87
CA ARG A 185 -28.42 18.04 -13.21
C ARG A 185 -28.31 17.07 -11.99
N LEU A 186 -29.31 17.12 -11.12
CA LEU A 186 -29.39 16.30 -9.92
C LEU A 186 -30.20 15.01 -10.11
N PHE A 187 -30.62 14.69 -11.32
CA PHE A 187 -31.17 13.41 -11.67
C PHE A 187 -30.02 12.41 -11.80
N GLY A 188 -30.17 11.22 -11.21
CA GLY A 188 -29.35 10.09 -11.57
C GLY A 188 -29.65 9.64 -13.01
N ASP A 189 -28.61 9.20 -13.71
CA ASP A 189 -28.73 8.57 -15.04
C ASP A 189 -29.53 7.26 -14.96
#